data_02e94b884531ce66c06aef97759a5fb5
#
_entry.id   02e94b884531ce66c06aef97759a5fb5
#
_cell.length_a   1.000
_cell.length_b   1.000
_cell.length_c   1.000
_cell.angle_alpha   90.00
_cell.angle_beta   90.00
_cell.angle_gamma   90.00
#
_symmetry.space_group_name_H-M   'P 1'
#
loop_
_entity.id
_entity.type
_entity.pdbx_description
1 polymer ?
#
loop_
_entity_poly.entity_id
_entity_poly.type
_entity_poly.pdbx_seq_one_letter_code
_entity_poly.pdbx_strand_id
1 'polypeptide(L)'
;MVKSTAILGSTGSIGRQSIAVCRARGIRVTALTTNKNVELLLKQIEEFKPEYAAASDTEAAEKLRSALAGTDITVGPAGEEGLRLAATWRDTDCVVTAVSGAVGLRPTLDAIAGKKRIALANKETLVCAGSIVMRRAKETGAEIVPVDSEHSAIFQCINGRRGELKKILLTGSGGPFRGWTREQTASVTPEQAVKHPNWSMGAKISVDSATMMNKGLEFIEAMHLFGVTPDDIEVLIHPESVVHSAVELIDGTVIAQLGVPDMSLPIQYALTWPERCVSDADRLDLTAMSGLHFMKPDYELMPCLKLAIDCARLGGNAPAVMSAANEAAVALFLSHRLGYNEIYESVSAALSDIEFIAEPSLEDILASDREAREFIKEHYT
;
A
#
# COMPACT_ATOMS: atom_id res chain seq x y z
N MET A 1 4.24 21.80 6.32
CA MET A 1 2.91 21.14 6.27
C MET A 1 2.25 21.39 4.90
N VAL A 2 1.61 20.38 4.33
CA VAL A 2 0.82 20.46 3.09
C VAL A 2 -0.39 21.37 3.31
N LYS A 3 -0.70 22.24 2.34
CA LYS A 3 -1.87 23.14 2.39
C LYS A 3 -3.04 22.58 1.59
N SER A 4 -2.75 21.80 0.56
CA SER A 4 -3.73 21.22 -0.35
C SER A 4 -3.38 19.80 -0.77
N THR A 5 -4.39 18.95 -0.97
CA THR A 5 -4.19 17.56 -1.35
C THR A 5 -5.25 17.06 -2.33
N ALA A 6 -4.84 16.17 -3.22
CA ALA A 6 -5.72 15.30 -3.98
C ALA A 6 -5.72 13.91 -3.33
N ILE A 7 -6.87 13.25 -3.28
CA ILE A 7 -7.00 11.91 -2.68
C ILE A 7 -7.51 10.94 -3.75
N LEU A 8 -6.62 10.08 -4.23
CA LEU A 8 -6.96 9.01 -5.15
C LEU A 8 -7.55 7.83 -4.37
N GLY A 9 -8.81 7.49 -4.63
CA GLY A 9 -9.51 6.43 -3.89
C GLY A 9 -10.07 6.89 -2.54
N SER A 10 -10.64 8.09 -2.46
CA SER A 10 -11.12 8.74 -1.23
C SER A 10 -12.21 7.96 -0.47
N THR A 11 -12.92 7.06 -1.13
CA THR A 11 -13.99 6.24 -0.55
C THR A 11 -13.51 4.92 0.05
N GLY A 12 -12.25 4.54 -0.20
CA GLY A 12 -11.60 3.36 0.39
C GLY A 12 -11.24 3.56 1.88
N SER A 13 -10.68 2.54 2.52
CA SER A 13 -10.32 2.58 3.94
C SER A 13 -9.33 3.72 4.25
N ILE A 14 -8.20 3.76 3.55
CA ILE A 14 -7.18 4.81 3.73
C ILE A 14 -7.72 6.17 3.26
N GLY A 15 -8.45 6.21 2.14
CA GLY A 15 -9.05 7.45 1.64
C GLY A 15 -9.98 8.11 2.65
N ARG A 16 -10.87 7.36 3.31
CA ARG A 16 -11.77 7.88 4.37
C ARG A 16 -11.01 8.41 5.58
N GLN A 17 -9.95 7.74 5.99
CA GLN A 17 -9.10 8.21 7.08
C GLN A 17 -8.31 9.45 6.67
N SER A 18 -7.85 9.53 5.41
CA SER A 18 -7.22 10.74 4.86
C SER A 18 -8.18 11.94 4.84
N ILE A 19 -9.44 11.73 4.49
CA ILE A 19 -10.52 12.73 4.59
C ILE A 19 -10.68 13.22 6.04
N ALA A 20 -10.70 12.31 7.02
CA ALA A 20 -10.79 12.66 8.43
C ALA A 20 -9.60 13.51 8.90
N VAL A 21 -8.38 13.14 8.49
CA VAL A 21 -7.17 13.92 8.79
C VAL A 21 -7.22 15.29 8.12
N CYS A 22 -7.63 15.39 6.86
CA CYS A 22 -7.77 16.68 6.17
C CYS A 22 -8.76 17.60 6.90
N ARG A 23 -9.90 17.06 7.36
CA ARG A 23 -10.89 17.78 8.16
C ARG A 23 -10.27 18.31 9.46
N ALA A 24 -9.62 17.43 10.23
CA ALA A 24 -9.03 17.77 11.51
C ALA A 24 -7.87 18.79 11.41
N ARG A 25 -7.18 18.82 10.27
CA ARG A 25 -6.01 19.70 10.03
C ARG A 25 -6.32 20.92 9.17
N GLY A 26 -7.55 21.06 8.66
CA GLY A 26 -7.91 22.17 7.77
C GLY A 26 -7.17 22.15 6.44
N ILE A 27 -6.78 20.97 5.94
CA ILE A 27 -6.11 20.79 4.66
C ILE A 27 -7.16 20.87 3.55
N ARG A 28 -6.96 21.76 2.58
CA ARG A 28 -7.85 21.88 1.42
C ARG A 28 -7.77 20.62 0.55
N VAL A 29 -8.92 20.05 0.22
CA VAL A 29 -9.00 18.93 -0.72
C VAL A 29 -9.34 19.49 -2.11
N THR A 30 -8.44 19.30 -3.07
CA THR A 30 -8.55 19.85 -4.43
C THR A 30 -9.20 18.87 -5.40
N ALA A 31 -8.93 17.57 -5.22
CA ALA A 31 -9.46 16.52 -6.08
C ALA A 31 -9.80 15.27 -5.28
N LEU A 32 -10.90 14.62 -5.64
CA LEU A 32 -11.37 13.36 -5.05
C LEU A 32 -11.68 12.34 -6.13
N THR A 33 -11.30 11.10 -5.90
CA THR A 33 -11.68 10.01 -6.81
C THR A 33 -12.23 8.79 -6.08
N THR A 34 -13.05 8.02 -6.78
CA THR A 34 -13.56 6.72 -6.33
C THR A 34 -13.46 5.69 -7.45
N ASN A 35 -13.65 4.41 -7.12
CA ASN A 35 -13.96 3.41 -8.15
C ASN A 35 -15.47 3.41 -8.44
N LYS A 36 -16.29 2.89 -7.51
CA LYS A 36 -17.74 2.69 -7.71
C LYS A 36 -18.63 3.45 -6.71
N ASN A 37 -18.09 3.85 -5.54
CA ASN A 37 -18.90 4.39 -4.45
C ASN A 37 -19.19 5.88 -4.64
N VAL A 38 -20.09 6.20 -5.58
CA VAL A 38 -20.49 7.57 -5.89
C VAL A 38 -21.22 8.24 -4.73
N GLU A 39 -22.04 7.50 -3.99
CA GLU A 39 -22.82 8.06 -2.87
C GLU A 39 -21.91 8.64 -1.77
N LEU A 40 -20.87 7.89 -1.38
CA LEU A 40 -19.92 8.39 -0.40
C LEU A 40 -19.08 9.53 -0.97
N LEU A 41 -18.69 9.43 -2.25
CA LEU A 41 -17.93 10.49 -2.92
C LEU A 41 -18.73 11.81 -2.93
N LEU A 42 -20.04 11.78 -3.24
CA LEU A 42 -20.88 12.97 -3.24
C LEU A 42 -20.96 13.63 -1.84
N LYS A 43 -21.05 12.85 -0.76
CA LYS A 43 -20.97 13.38 0.61
C LYS A 43 -19.65 14.08 0.90
N GLN A 44 -18.53 13.50 0.44
CA GLN A 44 -17.22 14.11 0.58
C GLN A 44 -17.09 15.39 -0.26
N ILE A 45 -17.69 15.40 -1.45
CA ILE A 45 -17.74 16.58 -2.33
C ILE A 45 -18.57 17.72 -1.70
N GLU A 46 -19.71 17.41 -1.12
CA GLU A 46 -20.55 18.40 -0.42
C GLU A 46 -19.78 19.09 0.72
N GLU A 47 -19.00 18.31 1.47
CA GLU A 47 -18.23 18.79 2.61
C GLU A 47 -17.00 19.60 2.20
N PHE A 48 -16.17 19.05 1.30
CA PHE A 48 -14.86 19.62 0.99
C PHE A 48 -14.88 20.56 -0.23
N LYS A 49 -15.90 20.51 -1.06
CA LYS A 49 -16.06 21.30 -2.28
C LYS A 49 -14.80 21.29 -3.14
N PRO A 50 -14.30 20.11 -3.56
CA PRO A 50 -13.12 20.02 -4.40
C PRO A 50 -13.39 20.64 -5.76
N GLU A 51 -12.32 21.03 -6.45
CA GLU A 51 -12.43 21.55 -7.81
C GLU A 51 -12.59 20.44 -8.86
N TYR A 52 -12.19 19.21 -8.51
CA TYR A 52 -12.19 18.06 -9.42
C TYR A 52 -12.69 16.79 -8.74
N ALA A 53 -13.47 16.02 -9.46
CA ALA A 53 -13.89 14.68 -9.03
C ALA A 53 -13.91 13.69 -10.19
N ALA A 54 -13.59 12.41 -9.95
CA ALA A 54 -13.67 11.36 -10.96
C ALA A 54 -14.04 10.00 -10.35
N ALA A 55 -14.61 9.14 -11.19
CA ALA A 55 -14.82 7.73 -10.86
C ALA A 55 -14.17 6.85 -11.93
N SER A 56 -13.52 5.75 -11.50
CA SER A 56 -12.83 4.86 -12.45
C SER A 56 -13.79 3.92 -13.16
N ASP A 57 -14.86 3.50 -12.53
CA ASP A 57 -15.93 2.69 -13.15
C ASP A 57 -16.78 3.57 -14.08
N THR A 58 -17.09 3.06 -15.28
CA THR A 58 -17.81 3.82 -16.30
C THR A 58 -19.22 4.23 -15.88
N GLU A 59 -19.97 3.31 -15.28
CA GLU A 59 -21.33 3.58 -14.80
C GLU A 59 -21.30 4.58 -13.63
N ALA A 60 -20.33 4.43 -12.72
CA ALA A 60 -20.12 5.36 -11.62
C ALA A 60 -19.75 6.78 -12.13
N ALA A 61 -18.93 6.87 -13.18
CA ALA A 61 -18.57 8.16 -13.77
C ALA A 61 -19.77 8.87 -14.41
N GLU A 62 -20.66 8.14 -15.06
CA GLU A 62 -21.90 8.70 -15.61
C GLU A 62 -22.85 9.19 -14.50
N LYS A 63 -23.02 8.41 -13.44
CA LYS A 63 -23.78 8.81 -12.25
C LYS A 63 -23.21 10.07 -11.61
N LEU A 64 -21.90 10.13 -11.46
CA LEU A 64 -21.20 11.28 -10.89
C LEU A 64 -21.41 12.53 -11.75
N ARG A 65 -21.27 12.41 -13.08
CA ARG A 65 -21.47 13.52 -14.03
C ARG A 65 -22.89 14.04 -13.97
N SER A 66 -23.87 13.15 -13.90
CA SER A 66 -25.28 13.53 -13.79
C SER A 66 -25.58 14.25 -12.45
N ALA A 67 -25.00 13.76 -11.35
CA ALA A 67 -25.23 14.32 -10.01
C ALA A 67 -24.59 15.72 -9.84
N LEU A 68 -23.49 15.99 -10.53
CA LEU A 68 -22.74 17.26 -10.44
C LEU A 68 -23.06 18.22 -11.60
N ALA A 69 -24.03 17.91 -12.45
CA ALA A 69 -24.44 18.78 -13.54
C ALA A 69 -24.89 20.16 -13.00
N GLY A 70 -24.32 21.22 -13.54
CA GLY A 70 -24.63 22.59 -13.13
C GLY A 70 -23.88 23.08 -11.87
N THR A 71 -22.94 22.30 -11.35
CA THR A 71 -21.98 22.75 -10.32
C THR A 71 -20.67 23.24 -10.95
N ASP A 72 -19.85 23.95 -10.17
CA ASP A 72 -18.52 24.41 -10.60
C ASP A 72 -17.44 23.32 -10.55
N ILE A 73 -17.82 22.07 -10.20
CA ILE A 73 -16.88 20.96 -10.05
C ILE A 73 -16.61 20.33 -11.40
N THR A 74 -15.35 20.23 -11.79
CA THR A 74 -14.92 19.53 -12.98
C THR A 74 -15.02 18.00 -12.77
N VAL A 75 -15.84 17.32 -13.57
CA VAL A 75 -15.96 15.86 -13.54
C VAL A 75 -15.08 15.25 -14.62
N GLY A 76 -14.11 14.43 -14.20
CA GLY A 76 -13.17 13.77 -15.08
C GLY A 76 -13.75 12.59 -15.87
N PRO A 77 -12.98 12.08 -16.86
CA PRO A 77 -13.33 10.86 -17.55
C PRO A 77 -13.28 9.64 -16.62
N ALA A 78 -13.90 8.54 -17.04
CA ALA A 78 -13.79 7.25 -16.38
C ALA A 78 -12.38 6.65 -16.55
N GLY A 79 -12.03 5.69 -15.70
CA GLY A 79 -10.79 4.93 -15.81
C GLY A 79 -9.55 5.65 -15.29
N GLU A 80 -8.41 5.21 -15.80
CA GLU A 80 -7.09 5.68 -15.39
C GLU A 80 -6.88 7.18 -15.66
N GLU A 81 -7.38 7.67 -16.78
CA GLU A 81 -7.23 9.08 -17.16
C GLU A 81 -7.84 10.03 -16.11
N GLY A 82 -9.00 9.68 -15.56
CA GLY A 82 -9.61 10.44 -14.46
C GLY A 82 -8.73 10.50 -13.20
N LEU A 83 -8.04 9.40 -12.88
CA LEU A 83 -7.08 9.35 -11.78
C LEU A 83 -5.83 10.21 -12.06
N ARG A 84 -5.31 10.16 -13.29
CA ARG A 84 -4.13 10.94 -13.72
C ARG A 84 -4.39 12.43 -13.67
N LEU A 85 -5.56 12.87 -14.14
CA LEU A 85 -5.98 14.28 -14.04
C LEU A 85 -6.15 14.73 -12.59
N ALA A 86 -6.71 13.88 -11.71
CA ALA A 86 -6.79 14.18 -10.27
C ALA A 86 -5.40 14.32 -9.64
N ALA A 87 -4.47 13.41 -9.97
CA ALA A 87 -3.10 13.42 -9.46
C ALA A 87 -2.29 14.64 -9.90
N THR A 88 -2.61 15.19 -11.07
CA THR A 88 -1.93 16.37 -11.65
C THR A 88 -2.72 17.65 -11.44
N TRP A 89 -3.85 17.63 -10.71
CA TRP A 89 -4.71 18.78 -10.55
C TRP A 89 -3.94 20.01 -10.04
N ARG A 90 -4.25 21.17 -10.63
CA ARG A 90 -3.57 22.43 -10.29
C ARG A 90 -3.73 22.76 -8.80
N ASP A 91 -2.85 23.56 -8.28
CA ASP A 91 -2.88 24.05 -6.89
C ASP A 91 -2.95 22.92 -5.83
N THR A 92 -2.42 21.74 -6.17
CA THR A 92 -2.31 20.58 -5.29
C THR A 92 -0.86 20.38 -4.86
N ASP A 93 -0.58 20.47 -3.56
CA ASP A 93 0.75 20.27 -3.01
C ASP A 93 1.11 18.79 -2.85
N CYS A 94 0.10 17.97 -2.50
CA CYS A 94 0.28 16.58 -2.15
C CYS A 94 -0.76 15.69 -2.82
N VAL A 95 -0.38 14.47 -3.16
CA VAL A 95 -1.29 13.42 -3.65
C VAL A 95 -1.25 12.25 -2.70
N VAL A 96 -2.41 11.92 -2.11
CA VAL A 96 -2.58 10.67 -1.36
C VAL A 96 -2.98 9.58 -2.33
N THR A 97 -2.14 8.57 -2.48
CA THR A 97 -2.37 7.44 -3.40
C THR A 97 -3.04 6.29 -2.65
N ALA A 98 -4.35 6.39 -2.41
CA ALA A 98 -5.12 5.41 -1.64
C ALA A 98 -5.94 4.44 -2.53
N VAL A 99 -5.49 4.20 -3.75
CA VAL A 99 -5.99 3.17 -4.66
C VAL A 99 -5.22 1.86 -4.44
N SER A 100 -5.76 0.73 -4.87
CA SER A 100 -5.11 -0.58 -4.77
C SER A 100 -4.66 -1.08 -6.13
N GLY A 101 -3.56 -1.84 -6.18
CA GLY A 101 -3.03 -2.45 -7.40
C GLY A 101 -2.26 -1.49 -8.30
N ALA A 102 -1.86 -1.98 -9.49
CA ALA A 102 -1.03 -1.23 -10.44
C ALA A 102 -1.69 0.02 -11.03
N VAL A 103 -3.01 0.20 -10.87
CA VAL A 103 -3.76 1.38 -11.35
C VAL A 103 -3.25 2.71 -10.74
N GLY A 104 -2.59 2.66 -9.58
CA GLY A 104 -1.97 3.81 -8.94
C GLY A 104 -0.63 4.24 -9.56
N LEU A 105 -0.01 3.41 -10.38
CA LEU A 105 1.37 3.62 -10.84
C LEU A 105 1.52 4.84 -11.76
N ARG A 106 0.75 4.93 -12.85
CA ARG A 106 0.81 6.07 -13.78
C ARG A 106 0.39 7.39 -13.12
N PRO A 107 -0.73 7.45 -12.36
CA PRO A 107 -1.09 8.67 -11.63
C PRO A 107 0.01 9.13 -10.65
N THR A 108 0.69 8.19 -9.98
CA THR A 108 1.81 8.52 -9.08
C THR A 108 3.00 9.09 -9.85
N LEU A 109 3.38 8.50 -10.99
CA LEU A 109 4.46 9.01 -11.84
C LEU A 109 4.14 10.40 -12.41
N ASP A 110 2.89 10.66 -12.80
CA ASP A 110 2.45 11.98 -13.27
C ASP A 110 2.51 13.03 -12.15
N ALA A 111 2.09 12.68 -10.92
CA ALA A 111 2.22 13.57 -9.76
C ALA A 111 3.68 13.87 -9.43
N ILE A 112 4.58 12.87 -9.52
CA ILE A 112 6.03 13.02 -9.34
C ILE A 112 6.60 13.95 -10.42
N ALA A 113 6.19 13.81 -11.70
CA ALA A 113 6.59 14.72 -12.77
C ALA A 113 6.15 16.16 -12.50
N GLY A 114 4.98 16.35 -11.87
CA GLY A 114 4.48 17.62 -11.37
C GLY A 114 5.16 18.12 -10.08
N LYS A 115 6.20 17.44 -9.58
CA LYS A 115 6.93 17.73 -8.34
C LYS A 115 6.07 17.83 -7.09
N LYS A 116 4.94 17.11 -7.08
CA LYS A 116 4.06 17.07 -5.91
C LYS A 116 4.62 16.11 -4.86
N ARG A 117 4.33 16.37 -3.59
CA ARG A 117 4.56 15.37 -2.55
C ARG A 117 3.62 14.19 -2.77
N ILE A 118 4.13 12.98 -2.59
CA ILE A 118 3.35 11.75 -2.63
C ILE A 118 3.20 11.21 -1.20
N ALA A 119 1.99 11.21 -0.66
CA ALA A 119 1.63 10.44 0.52
C ALA A 119 1.27 9.02 0.05
N LEU A 120 2.27 8.14 0.04
CA LEU A 120 2.20 6.84 -0.62
C LEU A 120 1.52 5.80 0.27
N ALA A 121 0.30 5.41 -0.09
CA ALA A 121 -0.42 4.30 0.54
C ALA A 121 -0.58 3.09 -0.39
N ASN A 122 -0.37 3.27 -1.70
CA ASN A 122 -0.38 2.20 -2.70
C ASN A 122 0.99 1.54 -2.79
N LYS A 123 1.22 0.50 -2.00
CA LYS A 123 2.50 -0.21 -1.97
C LYS A 123 2.85 -0.87 -3.30
N GLU A 124 1.85 -1.30 -4.07
CA GLU A 124 2.04 -1.93 -5.37
C GLU A 124 2.77 -1.03 -6.35
N THR A 125 2.67 0.29 -6.20
CA THR A 125 3.45 1.26 -6.99
C THR A 125 4.96 1.03 -6.88
N LEU A 126 5.48 0.81 -5.66
CA LEU A 126 6.90 0.54 -5.46
C LEU A 126 7.26 -0.93 -5.67
N VAL A 127 6.34 -1.85 -5.37
CA VAL A 127 6.53 -3.28 -5.63
C VAL A 127 6.72 -3.52 -7.13
N CYS A 128 5.84 -2.97 -7.96
CA CYS A 128 5.86 -3.22 -9.41
C CYS A 128 6.96 -2.43 -10.13
N ALA A 129 7.18 -1.16 -9.76
CA ALA A 129 8.02 -0.24 -10.52
C ALA A 129 8.93 0.64 -9.63
N GLY A 130 9.35 0.15 -8.47
CA GLY A 130 10.05 0.94 -7.47
C GLY A 130 11.31 1.62 -7.98
N SER A 131 12.12 0.94 -8.79
CA SER A 131 13.32 1.52 -9.40
C SER A 131 13.00 2.71 -10.32
N ILE A 132 11.93 2.62 -11.12
CA ILE A 132 11.47 3.68 -12.02
C ILE A 132 10.92 4.85 -11.20
N VAL A 133 10.06 4.57 -10.23
CA VAL A 133 9.41 5.57 -9.37
C VAL A 133 10.43 6.35 -8.55
N MET A 134 11.35 5.66 -7.87
CA MET A 134 12.36 6.30 -7.02
C MET A 134 13.39 7.10 -7.84
N ARG A 135 13.79 6.60 -9.01
CA ARG A 135 14.62 7.35 -9.94
C ARG A 135 13.92 8.64 -10.37
N ARG A 136 12.65 8.57 -10.78
CA ARG A 136 11.88 9.72 -11.20
C ARG A 136 11.67 10.74 -10.08
N ALA A 137 11.40 10.27 -8.85
CA ALA A 137 11.29 11.14 -7.68
C ALA A 137 12.60 11.89 -7.42
N LYS A 138 13.75 11.19 -7.52
CA LYS A 138 15.08 11.81 -7.37
C LYS A 138 15.37 12.85 -8.46
N GLU A 139 15.04 12.56 -9.72
CA GLU A 139 15.23 13.47 -10.85
C GLU A 139 14.41 14.76 -10.73
N THR A 140 13.18 14.66 -10.27
CA THR A 140 12.24 15.79 -10.15
C THR A 140 12.37 16.55 -8.84
N GLY A 141 12.93 15.90 -7.80
CA GLY A 141 12.93 16.38 -6.43
C GLY A 141 11.57 16.21 -5.73
N ALA A 142 10.66 15.39 -6.26
CA ALA A 142 9.40 15.06 -5.62
C ALA A 142 9.66 14.22 -4.36
N GLU A 143 8.96 14.57 -3.27
CA GLU A 143 9.09 13.89 -1.99
C GLU A 143 8.07 12.76 -1.87
N ILE A 144 8.53 11.55 -1.57
CA ILE A 144 7.66 10.40 -1.28
C ILE A 144 7.68 10.16 0.23
N VAL A 145 6.53 10.29 0.88
CA VAL A 145 6.35 10.04 2.31
C VAL A 145 5.41 8.86 2.49
N PRO A 146 5.85 7.80 3.18
CA PRO A 146 5.05 6.59 3.32
C PRO A 146 3.84 6.78 4.24
N VAL A 147 2.73 6.16 3.86
CA VAL A 147 1.50 6.06 4.65
C VAL A 147 1.36 4.66 5.26
N ASP A 148 1.93 3.63 4.62
CA ASP A 148 1.98 2.29 5.23
C ASP A 148 2.62 2.36 6.62
N SER A 149 2.04 1.69 7.63
CA SER A 149 2.41 1.86 9.03
C SER A 149 3.87 1.51 9.32
N GLU A 150 4.35 0.41 8.78
CA GLU A 150 5.72 -0.06 8.96
C GLU A 150 6.72 0.88 8.28
N HIS A 151 6.42 1.32 7.07
CA HIS A 151 7.28 2.24 6.32
C HIS A 151 7.29 3.63 6.94
N SER A 152 6.14 4.11 7.43
CA SER A 152 6.06 5.34 8.22
C SER A 152 6.91 5.24 9.49
N ALA A 153 6.89 4.09 10.18
CA ALA A 153 7.71 3.83 11.35
C ALA A 153 9.21 3.89 11.04
N ILE A 154 9.64 3.19 9.98
CA ILE A 154 11.03 3.20 9.51
C ILE A 154 11.45 4.62 9.13
N PHE A 155 10.62 5.33 8.37
CA PHE A 155 10.86 6.72 7.96
C PHE A 155 11.06 7.64 9.17
N GLN A 156 10.23 7.48 10.21
CA GLN A 156 10.36 8.23 11.47
C GLN A 156 11.62 7.88 12.26
N CYS A 157 12.02 6.59 12.28
CA CYS A 157 13.23 6.13 12.96
C CYS A 157 14.49 6.65 12.28
N ILE A 158 14.53 6.65 10.94
CA ILE A 158 15.67 7.16 10.15
C ILE A 158 15.82 8.69 10.35
N ASN A 159 14.74 9.44 10.23
CA ASN A 159 14.67 10.89 10.48
C ASN A 159 15.93 11.68 10.02
N GLY A 160 16.28 11.56 8.75
CA GLY A 160 17.45 12.24 8.17
C GLY A 160 18.79 11.52 8.34
N ARG A 161 18.87 10.43 9.12
CA ARG A 161 20.10 9.66 9.37
C ARG A 161 20.30 8.50 8.39
N ARG A 162 19.88 8.66 7.15
CA ARG A 162 19.93 7.58 6.14
C ARG A 162 21.33 6.98 5.96
N GLY A 163 22.39 7.79 6.10
CA GLY A 163 23.78 7.32 6.02
C GLY A 163 24.24 6.49 7.23
N GLU A 164 23.47 6.45 8.30
CA GLU A 164 23.74 5.69 9.51
C GLU A 164 22.97 4.37 9.58
N LEU A 165 22.07 4.13 8.61
CA LEU A 165 21.22 2.94 8.56
C LEU A 165 22.07 1.70 8.24
N LYS A 166 22.04 0.71 9.14
CA LYS A 166 22.69 -0.59 8.97
C LYS A 166 21.70 -1.65 8.52
N LYS A 167 20.52 -1.71 9.14
CA LYS A 167 19.52 -2.72 8.88
C LYS A 167 18.11 -2.20 9.19
N ILE A 168 17.13 -2.63 8.42
CA ILE A 168 15.71 -2.46 8.71
C ILE A 168 15.20 -3.71 9.42
N LEU A 169 14.50 -3.51 10.55
CA LEU A 169 13.79 -4.55 11.29
C LEU A 169 12.29 -4.39 11.02
N LEU A 170 11.82 -5.09 9.98
CA LEU A 170 10.45 -4.99 9.49
C LEU A 170 9.54 -5.93 10.29
N THR A 171 8.67 -5.38 11.13
CA THR A 171 7.76 -6.18 11.97
C THR A 171 6.47 -6.55 11.23
N GLY A 172 5.86 -7.64 11.65
CA GLY A 172 4.52 -8.06 11.22
C GLY A 172 3.86 -8.97 12.26
N SER A 173 2.53 -8.96 12.35
CA SER A 173 1.79 -9.76 13.34
C SER A 173 1.95 -11.27 13.18
N GLY A 174 2.35 -11.72 11.99
CA GLY A 174 2.37 -13.14 11.62
C GLY A 174 1.02 -13.68 11.13
N GLY A 175 0.03 -12.80 11.01
CA GLY A 175 -1.32 -13.15 10.55
C GLY A 175 -2.14 -13.99 11.54
N PRO A 176 -3.41 -14.29 11.18
CA PRO A 176 -4.32 -15.06 12.04
C PRO A 176 -3.96 -16.56 12.16
N PHE A 177 -3.18 -17.10 11.23
CA PHE A 177 -2.83 -18.52 11.18
C PHE A 177 -1.39 -18.79 11.62
N ARG A 178 -0.79 -17.86 12.37
CA ARG A 178 0.55 -18.05 12.92
C ARG A 178 0.64 -19.35 13.73
N GLY A 179 1.62 -20.20 13.39
CA GLY A 179 1.84 -21.51 14.03
C GLY A 179 0.93 -22.64 13.51
N TRP A 180 0.08 -22.38 12.50
CA TRP A 180 -0.69 -23.43 11.84
C TRP A 180 0.18 -24.17 10.82
N THR A 181 -0.02 -25.49 10.72
CA THR A 181 0.63 -26.30 9.67
C THR A 181 -0.07 -26.11 8.32
N ARG A 182 0.61 -26.53 7.23
CA ARG A 182 0.03 -26.50 5.89
C ARG A 182 -1.27 -27.31 5.77
N GLU A 183 -1.37 -28.42 6.49
CA GLU A 183 -2.59 -29.25 6.53
C GLU A 183 -3.74 -28.51 7.21
N GLN A 184 -3.44 -27.78 8.29
CA GLN A 184 -4.45 -26.98 8.98
C GLN A 184 -4.94 -25.80 8.14
N THR A 185 -4.05 -25.18 7.36
CA THR A 185 -4.41 -24.07 6.49
C THR A 185 -5.13 -24.49 5.21
N ALA A 186 -5.08 -25.77 4.82
CA ALA A 186 -5.76 -26.28 3.62
C ALA A 186 -7.29 -26.08 3.63
N SER A 187 -7.89 -26.01 4.81
CA SER A 187 -9.35 -25.84 4.99
C SER A 187 -9.75 -24.40 5.37
N VAL A 188 -8.83 -23.44 5.31
CA VAL A 188 -9.12 -22.04 5.65
C VAL A 188 -10.08 -21.43 4.64
N THR A 189 -11.15 -20.82 5.15
CA THR A 189 -12.15 -20.14 4.33
C THR A 189 -11.87 -18.63 4.23
N PRO A 190 -12.43 -17.93 3.23
CA PRO A 190 -12.34 -16.48 3.13
C PRO A 190 -12.78 -15.75 4.41
N GLU A 191 -13.87 -16.20 5.06
CA GLU A 191 -14.42 -15.60 6.27
C GLU A 191 -13.48 -15.73 7.47
N GLN A 192 -12.62 -16.74 7.48
CA GLN A 192 -11.58 -16.92 8.49
C GLN A 192 -10.37 -16.03 8.18
N ALA A 193 -9.94 -16.00 6.91
CA ALA A 193 -8.75 -15.25 6.47
C ALA A 193 -8.91 -13.72 6.60
N VAL A 194 -10.14 -13.19 6.48
CA VAL A 194 -10.39 -11.76 6.63
C VAL A 194 -10.45 -11.26 8.08
N LYS A 195 -10.39 -12.17 9.07
CA LYS A 195 -10.41 -11.82 10.49
C LYS A 195 -8.98 -11.57 11.00
N HIS A 196 -8.53 -10.31 10.92
CA HIS A 196 -7.24 -9.94 11.48
C HIS A 196 -7.32 -9.69 13.00
N PRO A 197 -6.35 -10.17 13.82
CA PRO A 197 -6.43 -10.05 15.28
C PRO A 197 -6.35 -8.61 15.80
N ASN A 198 -5.57 -7.72 15.14
CA ASN A 198 -5.24 -6.38 15.66
C ASN A 198 -5.75 -5.23 14.78
N TRP A 199 -6.01 -5.46 13.48
CA TRP A 199 -6.34 -4.42 12.52
C TRP A 199 -7.70 -4.66 11.88
N SER A 200 -8.47 -3.58 11.69
CA SER A 200 -9.68 -3.60 10.85
C SER A 200 -9.31 -3.16 9.42
N MET A 201 -9.19 -4.10 8.52
CA MET A 201 -8.68 -3.88 7.16
C MET A 201 -9.68 -4.34 6.09
N GLY A 202 -9.44 -3.94 4.83
CA GLY A 202 -10.16 -4.45 3.68
C GLY A 202 -9.89 -5.96 3.43
N ALA A 203 -10.78 -6.63 2.72
CA ALA A 203 -10.70 -8.09 2.53
C ALA A 203 -9.39 -8.54 1.87
N LYS A 204 -8.95 -7.87 0.78
CA LYS A 204 -7.71 -8.21 0.06
C LYS A 204 -6.49 -8.18 0.98
N ILE A 205 -6.26 -7.06 1.66
CA ILE A 205 -5.09 -6.90 2.54
C ILE A 205 -5.15 -7.81 3.77
N SER A 206 -6.36 -8.20 4.24
CA SER A 206 -6.50 -9.19 5.32
C SER A 206 -6.05 -10.57 4.88
N VAL A 207 -6.38 -10.99 3.66
CA VAL A 207 -5.87 -12.25 3.08
C VAL A 207 -4.37 -12.17 2.85
N ASP A 208 -3.84 -11.05 2.34
CA ASP A 208 -2.40 -10.85 2.19
C ASP A 208 -1.67 -10.90 3.55
N SER A 209 -2.28 -10.39 4.60
CA SER A 209 -1.75 -10.52 5.96
C SER A 209 -1.77 -11.98 6.44
N ALA A 210 -2.86 -12.70 6.17
CA ALA A 210 -3.01 -14.11 6.54
C ALA A 210 -1.94 -14.99 5.87
N THR A 211 -1.67 -14.77 4.57
CA THR A 211 -0.64 -15.50 3.80
C THR A 211 0.78 -14.96 4.03
N MET A 212 0.95 -13.86 4.76
CA MET A 212 2.18 -13.09 4.89
C MET A 212 2.69 -12.48 3.56
N MET A 213 1.91 -12.51 2.49
CA MET A 213 2.21 -11.80 1.25
C MET A 213 2.27 -10.29 1.49
N ASN A 214 1.40 -9.74 2.34
CA ASN A 214 1.47 -8.32 2.70
C ASN A 214 2.86 -7.92 3.20
N LYS A 215 3.45 -8.72 4.08
CA LYS A 215 4.81 -8.47 4.59
C LYS A 215 5.88 -8.64 3.51
N GLY A 216 5.64 -9.53 2.54
CA GLY A 216 6.48 -9.65 1.36
C GLY A 216 6.44 -8.43 0.44
N LEU A 217 5.24 -7.89 0.18
CA LEU A 217 5.08 -6.64 -0.58
C LEU A 217 5.74 -5.46 0.14
N GLU A 218 5.58 -5.38 1.44
CA GLU A 218 6.22 -4.36 2.28
C GLU A 218 7.75 -4.47 2.31
N PHE A 219 8.29 -5.69 2.25
CA PHE A 219 9.72 -5.92 2.13
C PHE A 219 10.29 -5.29 0.85
N ILE A 220 9.61 -5.49 -0.29
CA ILE A 220 10.01 -4.92 -1.57
C ILE A 220 9.84 -3.39 -1.56
N GLU A 221 8.74 -2.88 -1.01
CA GLU A 221 8.51 -1.45 -0.86
C GLU A 221 9.62 -0.80 -0.02
N ALA A 222 9.98 -1.37 1.13
CA ALA A 222 11.05 -0.88 1.99
C ALA A 222 12.40 -0.82 1.26
N MET A 223 12.73 -1.87 0.50
CA MET A 223 13.95 -1.92 -0.30
C MET A 223 14.06 -0.70 -1.23
N HIS A 224 13.01 -0.41 -1.97
CA HIS A 224 13.01 0.73 -2.89
C HIS A 224 12.94 2.08 -2.17
N LEU A 225 12.03 2.24 -1.22
CA LEU A 225 11.78 3.51 -0.55
C LEU A 225 13.01 3.98 0.25
N PHE A 226 13.71 3.07 0.91
CA PHE A 226 14.87 3.39 1.73
C PHE A 226 16.20 3.15 1.02
N GLY A 227 16.19 2.58 -0.21
CA GLY A 227 17.39 2.35 -1.02
C GLY A 227 18.38 1.40 -0.35
N VAL A 228 17.85 0.32 0.22
CA VAL A 228 18.62 -0.77 0.85
C VAL A 228 18.51 -2.03 0.00
N THR A 229 19.41 -2.98 0.24
CA THR A 229 19.39 -4.30 -0.41
C THR A 229 18.49 -5.27 0.36
N PRO A 230 18.05 -6.39 -0.25
CA PRO A 230 17.31 -7.43 0.46
C PRO A 230 18.02 -7.97 1.71
N ASP A 231 19.35 -7.94 1.74
CA ASP A 231 20.16 -8.43 2.87
C ASP A 231 20.20 -7.45 4.06
N ASP A 232 19.81 -6.20 3.82
CA ASP A 232 19.71 -5.17 4.85
C ASP A 232 18.33 -5.12 5.52
N ILE A 233 17.42 -6.05 5.19
CA ILE A 233 16.08 -6.12 5.77
C ILE A 233 15.89 -7.45 6.47
N GLU A 234 15.52 -7.40 7.75
CA GLU A 234 15.13 -8.56 8.55
C GLU A 234 13.66 -8.48 8.93
N VAL A 235 12.90 -9.53 8.61
CA VAL A 235 11.49 -9.63 9.01
C VAL A 235 11.40 -10.22 10.41
N LEU A 236 10.62 -9.57 11.27
CA LEU A 236 10.34 -10.02 12.63
C LEU A 236 8.85 -10.22 12.83
N ILE A 237 8.46 -11.35 13.37
CA ILE A 237 7.08 -11.60 13.79
C ILE A 237 6.89 -10.99 15.18
N HIS A 238 5.98 -10.02 15.28
CA HIS A 238 5.63 -9.30 16.49
C HIS A 238 4.11 -9.31 16.69
N PRO A 239 3.57 -10.29 17.44
CA PRO A 239 2.13 -10.52 17.56
C PRO A 239 1.34 -9.34 18.09
N GLU A 240 1.91 -8.58 19.00
CA GLU A 240 1.23 -7.46 19.65
C GLU A 240 1.01 -6.27 18.72
N SER A 241 1.78 -6.20 17.62
CA SER A 241 1.71 -5.11 16.61
C SER A 241 1.81 -3.69 17.20
N VAL A 242 2.55 -3.54 18.30
CA VAL A 242 2.81 -2.27 18.97
C VAL A 242 4.07 -1.61 18.45
N VAL A 243 5.12 -2.39 18.20
CA VAL A 243 6.30 -1.95 17.45
C VAL A 243 5.97 -2.07 15.98
N HIS A 244 5.76 -0.93 15.32
CA HIS A 244 5.39 -0.91 13.89
C HIS A 244 6.58 -1.14 12.96
N SER A 245 7.79 -0.94 13.37
CA SER A 245 9.08 -1.39 12.84
C SER A 245 10.22 -0.66 13.55
N ALA A 246 11.44 -1.09 13.28
CA ALA A 246 12.65 -0.51 13.85
C ALA A 246 13.77 -0.43 12.81
N VAL A 247 14.83 0.30 13.15
CA VAL A 247 16.08 0.33 12.39
C VAL A 247 17.26 0.06 13.33
N GLU A 248 18.24 -0.68 12.83
CA GLU A 248 19.55 -0.81 13.46
C GLU A 248 20.51 0.16 12.77
N LEU A 249 21.20 0.96 13.57
CA LEU A 249 22.21 1.89 13.09
C LEU A 249 23.59 1.24 13.09
N ILE A 250 24.56 1.88 12.42
CA ILE A 250 25.95 1.35 12.25
C ILE A 250 26.69 1.11 13.57
N ASP A 251 26.27 1.74 14.66
CA ASP A 251 26.83 1.56 15.99
C ASP A 251 26.14 0.45 16.80
N GLY A 252 25.15 -0.24 16.21
CA GLY A 252 24.33 -1.28 16.86
C GLY A 252 23.14 -0.76 17.65
N THR A 253 22.92 0.56 17.67
CA THR A 253 21.73 1.13 18.31
C THR A 253 20.48 0.75 17.52
N VAL A 254 19.42 0.29 18.20
CA VAL A 254 18.11 0.03 17.60
C VAL A 254 17.14 1.14 17.98
N ILE A 255 16.53 1.77 16.98
CA ILE A 255 15.47 2.78 17.15
C ILE A 255 14.17 2.20 16.61
N ALA A 256 13.12 2.19 17.44
CA ALA A 256 11.81 1.67 17.09
C ALA A 256 10.71 2.72 17.24
N GLN A 257 9.72 2.68 16.36
CA GLN A 257 8.49 3.46 16.53
C GLN A 257 7.41 2.54 17.10
N LEU A 258 6.80 3.01 18.18
CA LEU A 258 5.71 2.33 18.87
C LEU A 258 4.43 3.17 18.78
N GLY A 259 3.28 2.49 18.66
CA GLY A 259 1.99 3.16 18.61
C GLY A 259 0.82 2.19 18.72
N VAL A 260 -0.37 2.75 18.84
CA VAL A 260 -1.62 1.99 18.65
C VAL A 260 -1.82 1.68 17.17
N PRO A 261 -2.57 0.62 16.81
CA PRO A 261 -2.84 0.25 15.42
C PRO A 261 -3.90 1.17 14.78
N ASP A 262 -3.50 2.41 14.50
CA ASP A 262 -4.35 3.46 13.93
C ASP A 262 -3.66 4.13 12.74
N MET A 263 -4.24 3.95 11.53
CA MET A 263 -3.72 4.52 10.30
C MET A 263 -3.84 6.05 10.22
N SER A 264 -4.62 6.69 11.07
CA SER A 264 -4.68 8.15 11.12
C SER A 264 -3.33 8.78 11.48
N LEU A 265 -2.51 8.09 12.28
CA LEU A 265 -1.18 8.53 12.68
C LEU A 265 -0.20 8.63 11.50
N PRO A 266 0.06 7.56 10.71
CA PRO A 266 0.94 7.65 9.56
C PRO A 266 0.38 8.53 8.43
N ILE A 267 -0.94 8.55 8.22
CA ILE A 267 -1.59 9.44 7.26
C ILE A 267 -1.35 10.90 7.66
N GLN A 268 -1.63 11.26 8.92
CA GLN A 268 -1.38 12.61 9.42
C GLN A 268 0.09 12.98 9.25
N TYR A 269 0.99 12.09 9.63
CA TYR A 269 2.42 12.36 9.53
C TYR A 269 2.87 12.61 8.08
N ALA A 270 2.37 11.83 7.12
CA ALA A 270 2.67 12.03 5.70
C ALA A 270 2.17 13.39 5.18
N LEU A 271 1.03 13.86 5.66
CA LEU A 271 0.45 15.15 5.27
C LEU A 271 1.06 16.35 6.00
N THR A 272 1.59 16.15 7.22
CA THR A 272 2.13 17.25 8.02
C THR A 272 3.66 17.30 8.05
N TRP A 273 4.34 16.25 7.58
CA TRP A 273 5.81 16.20 7.53
C TRP A 273 6.43 17.51 7.01
N PRO A 274 7.51 18.04 7.64
CA PRO A 274 8.27 17.42 8.75
C PRO A 274 7.69 17.68 10.16
N GLU A 275 6.57 18.37 10.27
CA GLU A 275 5.98 18.75 11.56
C GLU A 275 5.15 17.62 12.16
N ARG A 276 5.09 17.59 13.50
CA ARG A 276 4.17 16.73 14.23
C ARG A 276 3.01 17.56 14.78
N CYS A 277 1.79 17.08 14.51
CA CYS A 277 0.56 17.70 15.01
C CYS A 277 -0.11 16.83 16.07
N VAL A 278 -0.91 17.44 16.93
CA VAL A 278 -1.76 16.70 17.88
C VAL A 278 -2.68 15.76 17.07
N SER A 279 -2.87 14.55 17.54
CA SER A 279 -3.76 13.54 16.95
C SER A 279 -4.86 13.18 17.93
N ASP A 280 -6.05 12.84 17.39
CA ASP A 280 -7.17 12.32 18.15
C ASP A 280 -7.09 10.80 18.36
N ALA A 281 -6.04 10.14 17.80
CA ALA A 281 -5.78 8.72 18.02
C ALA A 281 -5.53 8.43 19.51
N ASP A 282 -5.91 7.25 19.94
CA ASP A 282 -5.66 6.76 21.29
C ASP A 282 -4.18 6.82 21.67
N ARG A 283 -3.89 6.95 22.94
CA ARG A 283 -2.53 6.94 23.43
C ARG A 283 -2.10 5.52 23.79
N LEU A 284 -0.88 5.17 23.39
CA LEU A 284 -0.29 3.90 23.81
C LEU A 284 0.02 3.95 25.31
N ASP A 285 -0.55 3.02 26.06
CA ASP A 285 -0.23 2.81 27.48
C ASP A 285 0.73 1.62 27.61
N LEU A 286 2.00 1.92 27.82
CA LEU A 286 3.02 0.89 28.00
C LEU A 286 2.84 0.11 29.31
N THR A 287 2.13 0.66 30.30
CA THR A 287 1.91 -0.02 31.59
C THR A 287 0.82 -1.09 31.53
N ALA A 288 -0.07 -1.00 30.53
CA ALA A 288 -1.12 -1.99 30.27
C ALA A 288 -0.61 -3.22 29.50
N MET A 289 0.65 -3.22 29.08
CA MET A 289 1.23 -4.29 28.26
C MET A 289 1.90 -5.36 29.12
N SER A 290 1.69 -6.63 28.76
CA SER A 290 2.34 -7.76 29.40
C SER A 290 3.76 -8.03 28.89
N GLY A 291 4.11 -7.54 27.71
CA GLY A 291 5.42 -7.71 27.08
C GLY A 291 5.39 -7.39 25.60
N LEU A 292 6.56 -7.40 24.97
CA LEU A 292 6.78 -7.30 23.54
C LEU A 292 7.55 -8.55 23.09
N HIS A 293 6.98 -9.33 22.20
CA HIS A 293 7.58 -10.58 21.74
C HIS A 293 8.01 -10.45 20.27
N PHE A 294 9.18 -10.98 19.96
CA PHE A 294 9.74 -11.00 18.63
C PHE A 294 10.22 -12.40 18.28
N MET A 295 9.88 -12.86 17.10
CA MET A 295 10.25 -14.18 16.60
C MET A 295 10.73 -14.07 15.15
N LYS A 296 11.56 -15.03 14.73
CA LYS A 296 11.89 -15.17 13.30
C LYS A 296 10.70 -15.75 12.55
N PRO A 297 10.47 -15.34 11.29
CA PRO A 297 9.46 -15.98 10.45
C PRO A 297 9.86 -17.42 10.15
N ASP A 298 8.86 -18.30 10.12
CA ASP A 298 9.02 -19.65 9.60
C ASP A 298 8.66 -19.64 8.10
N TYR A 299 9.67 -19.67 7.25
CA TYR A 299 9.48 -19.57 5.80
C TYR A 299 8.83 -20.81 5.17
N GLU A 300 8.82 -21.96 5.85
CA GLU A 300 8.09 -23.15 5.39
C GLU A 300 6.58 -22.98 5.61
N LEU A 301 6.21 -22.37 6.72
CA LEU A 301 4.82 -22.03 7.05
C LEU A 301 4.35 -20.72 6.41
N MET A 302 5.28 -19.89 5.92
CA MET A 302 5.01 -18.59 5.31
C MET A 302 5.58 -18.51 3.87
N PRO A 303 5.16 -19.42 2.96
CA PRO A 303 5.77 -19.54 1.64
C PRO A 303 5.59 -18.29 0.77
N CYS A 304 4.48 -17.54 0.92
CA CYS A 304 4.27 -16.29 0.19
C CYS A 304 5.29 -15.21 0.60
N LEU A 305 5.68 -15.13 1.87
CA LEU A 305 6.72 -14.22 2.33
C LEU A 305 8.07 -14.59 1.71
N LYS A 306 8.41 -15.88 1.72
CA LYS A 306 9.64 -16.37 1.10
C LYS A 306 9.68 -16.05 -0.40
N LEU A 307 8.59 -16.32 -1.11
CA LEU A 307 8.45 -16.04 -2.54
C LEU A 307 8.67 -14.57 -2.86
N ALA A 308 8.11 -13.67 -2.05
CA ALA A 308 8.28 -12.24 -2.23
C ALA A 308 9.74 -11.79 -2.00
N ILE A 309 10.43 -12.35 -1.00
CA ILE A 309 11.85 -12.09 -0.78
C ILE A 309 12.70 -12.61 -1.96
N ASP A 310 12.36 -13.77 -2.50
CA ASP A 310 13.04 -14.33 -3.67
C ASP A 310 12.81 -13.44 -4.91
N CYS A 311 11.58 -12.92 -5.12
CA CYS A 311 11.28 -11.93 -6.17
C CYS A 311 12.04 -10.61 -5.95
N ALA A 312 12.18 -10.15 -4.71
CA ALA A 312 12.97 -8.95 -4.38
C ALA A 312 14.46 -9.10 -4.79
N ARG A 313 15.01 -10.29 -4.58
CA ARG A 313 16.40 -10.62 -4.97
C ARG A 313 16.56 -10.76 -6.48
N LEU A 314 15.57 -11.36 -7.14
CA LEU A 314 15.58 -11.53 -8.59
C LEU A 314 15.44 -10.18 -9.33
N GLY A 315 14.58 -9.28 -8.80
CA GLY A 315 14.34 -7.98 -9.43
C GLY A 315 13.57 -8.10 -10.75
N GLY A 316 13.89 -7.20 -11.68
CA GLY A 316 13.23 -7.16 -12.99
C GLY A 316 11.72 -6.98 -12.90
N ASN A 317 10.96 -7.72 -13.73
CA ASN A 317 9.49 -7.74 -13.70
C ASN A 317 8.92 -8.75 -12.69
N ALA A 318 9.73 -9.58 -12.02
CA ALA A 318 9.25 -10.62 -11.11
C ALA A 318 8.36 -10.08 -9.96
N PRO A 319 8.69 -8.96 -9.29
CA PRO A 319 7.79 -8.39 -8.28
C PRO A 319 6.43 -7.94 -8.84
N ALA A 320 6.39 -7.44 -10.09
CA ALA A 320 5.13 -7.03 -10.73
C ALA A 320 4.26 -8.25 -11.09
N VAL A 321 4.86 -9.30 -11.66
CA VAL A 321 4.18 -10.58 -11.92
C VAL A 321 3.61 -11.16 -10.64
N MET A 322 4.43 -11.25 -9.58
CA MET A 322 4.01 -11.77 -8.27
C MET A 322 2.83 -10.97 -7.71
N SER A 323 2.91 -9.65 -7.73
CA SER A 323 1.86 -8.78 -7.17
C SER A 323 0.55 -8.91 -7.93
N ALA A 324 0.59 -8.95 -9.26
CA ALA A 324 -0.59 -9.08 -10.12
C ALA A 324 -1.24 -10.47 -10.00
N ALA A 325 -0.42 -11.53 -10.01
CA ALA A 325 -0.88 -12.91 -9.80
C ALA A 325 -1.53 -13.07 -8.42
N ASN A 326 -0.89 -12.53 -7.36
CA ASN A 326 -1.45 -12.57 -6.00
C ASN A 326 -2.80 -11.85 -5.92
N GLU A 327 -2.92 -10.68 -6.51
CA GLU A 327 -4.19 -9.93 -6.49
C GLU A 327 -5.31 -10.72 -7.18
N ALA A 328 -5.03 -11.35 -8.32
CA ALA A 328 -5.98 -12.20 -9.03
C ALA A 328 -6.33 -13.47 -8.23
N ALA A 329 -5.33 -14.15 -7.67
CA ALA A 329 -5.52 -15.35 -6.84
C ALA A 329 -6.34 -15.05 -5.58
N VAL A 330 -6.05 -13.96 -4.88
CA VAL A 330 -6.82 -13.52 -3.72
C VAL A 330 -8.28 -13.21 -4.08
N ALA A 331 -8.55 -12.61 -5.26
CA ALA A 331 -9.90 -12.37 -5.73
C ALA A 331 -10.68 -13.69 -5.97
N LEU A 332 -10.01 -14.71 -6.51
CA LEU A 332 -10.59 -16.06 -6.67
C LEU A 332 -10.85 -16.72 -5.31
N PHE A 333 -9.90 -16.65 -4.39
CA PHE A 333 -10.07 -17.15 -3.03
C PHE A 333 -11.26 -16.48 -2.34
N LEU A 334 -11.36 -15.17 -2.36
CA LEU A 334 -12.48 -14.41 -1.75
C LEU A 334 -13.85 -14.76 -2.37
N SER A 335 -13.87 -15.23 -3.60
CA SER A 335 -15.09 -15.73 -4.28
C SER A 335 -15.28 -17.27 -4.17
N HIS A 336 -14.56 -17.94 -3.26
CA HIS A 336 -14.60 -19.41 -3.04
C HIS A 336 -14.26 -20.25 -4.28
N ARG A 337 -13.44 -19.73 -5.19
CA ARG A 337 -13.03 -20.40 -6.44
C ARG A 337 -11.60 -20.93 -6.37
N LEU A 338 -10.86 -20.59 -5.32
CA LEU A 338 -9.49 -21.03 -5.07
C LEU A 338 -9.33 -21.35 -3.58
N GLY A 339 -8.55 -22.37 -3.23
CA GLY A 339 -8.21 -22.71 -1.85
C GLY A 339 -7.11 -21.77 -1.30
N TYR A 340 -7.01 -21.70 0.03
CA TYR A 340 -6.04 -20.81 0.70
C TYR A 340 -4.58 -21.14 0.29
N ASN A 341 -4.18 -22.41 0.32
CA ASN A 341 -2.83 -22.81 -0.05
C ASN A 341 -2.55 -22.66 -1.56
N GLU A 342 -3.60 -22.72 -2.38
CA GLU A 342 -3.50 -22.55 -3.83
C GLU A 342 -3.15 -21.12 -4.23
N ILE A 343 -3.31 -20.13 -3.33
CA ILE A 343 -2.83 -18.76 -3.56
C ILE A 343 -1.32 -18.78 -3.83
N TYR A 344 -0.54 -19.40 -2.97
CA TYR A 344 0.90 -19.53 -3.17
C TYR A 344 1.24 -20.32 -4.45
N GLU A 345 0.56 -21.44 -4.66
CA GLU A 345 0.81 -22.32 -5.79
C GLU A 345 0.56 -21.61 -7.13
N SER A 346 -0.55 -20.88 -7.23
CA SER A 346 -0.92 -20.14 -8.43
C SER A 346 0.05 -18.97 -8.72
N VAL A 347 0.46 -18.24 -7.70
CA VAL A 347 1.45 -17.16 -7.85
C VAL A 347 2.82 -17.71 -8.28
N SER A 348 3.24 -18.83 -7.69
CA SER A 348 4.49 -19.50 -8.07
C SER A 348 4.46 -20.03 -9.51
N ALA A 349 3.31 -20.56 -9.94
CA ALA A 349 3.11 -21.02 -11.32
C ALA A 349 3.20 -19.86 -12.31
N ALA A 350 2.54 -18.73 -12.04
CA ALA A 350 2.62 -17.55 -12.90
C ALA A 350 4.06 -17.02 -13.04
N LEU A 351 4.83 -17.00 -11.94
CA LEU A 351 6.25 -16.62 -11.97
C LEU A 351 7.12 -17.56 -12.80
N SER A 352 6.74 -18.81 -12.91
CA SER A 352 7.49 -19.81 -13.68
C SER A 352 7.14 -19.78 -15.17
N ASP A 353 5.94 -19.32 -15.52
CA ASP A 353 5.42 -19.31 -16.91
C ASP A 353 5.75 -18.01 -17.65
N ILE A 354 5.62 -16.87 -16.96
CA ILE A 354 5.79 -15.55 -17.56
C ILE A 354 7.29 -15.24 -17.76
N GLU A 355 7.61 -14.74 -18.95
CA GLU A 355 8.97 -14.40 -19.34
C GLU A 355 9.59 -13.37 -18.39
N PHE A 356 10.79 -13.68 -17.89
CA PHE A 356 11.55 -12.79 -17.03
C PHE A 356 12.25 -11.69 -17.84
N ILE A 357 12.02 -10.43 -17.46
CA ILE A 357 12.65 -9.24 -18.05
C ILE A 357 13.51 -8.57 -16.94
N ALA A 358 14.81 -8.60 -17.10
CA ALA A 358 15.76 -8.11 -16.08
C ALA A 358 15.71 -6.58 -15.90
N GLU A 359 15.56 -5.83 -16.99
CA GLU A 359 15.48 -4.36 -17.00
C GLU A 359 14.19 -3.90 -17.69
N PRO A 360 13.01 -4.09 -17.04
CA PRO A 360 11.73 -3.77 -17.67
C PRO A 360 11.53 -2.27 -17.78
N SER A 361 10.97 -1.84 -18.92
CA SER A 361 10.37 -0.53 -19.06
C SER A 361 9.04 -0.46 -18.28
N LEU A 362 8.46 0.72 -18.15
CA LEU A 362 7.13 0.86 -17.56
C LEU A 362 6.07 0.05 -18.33
N GLU A 363 6.17 0.04 -19.65
CA GLU A 363 5.23 -0.69 -20.50
C GLU A 363 5.38 -2.21 -20.34
N ASP A 364 6.62 -2.71 -20.18
CA ASP A 364 6.88 -4.13 -19.89
C ASP A 364 6.29 -4.53 -18.54
N ILE A 365 6.43 -3.70 -17.50
CA ILE A 365 5.83 -3.94 -16.19
C ILE A 365 4.31 -4.04 -16.29
N LEU A 366 3.68 -3.11 -17.01
CA LEU A 366 2.22 -3.11 -17.18
C LEU A 366 1.74 -4.25 -18.08
N ALA A 367 2.56 -4.70 -19.03
CA ALA A 367 2.29 -5.90 -19.83
C ALA A 367 2.36 -7.15 -18.95
N SER A 368 3.43 -7.31 -18.16
CA SER A 368 3.61 -8.43 -17.22
C SER A 368 2.49 -8.50 -16.18
N ASP A 369 2.00 -7.34 -15.67
CA ASP A 369 0.84 -7.30 -14.77
C ASP A 369 -0.42 -7.87 -15.43
N ARG A 370 -0.71 -7.48 -16.69
CA ARG A 370 -1.87 -8.00 -17.42
C ARG A 370 -1.74 -9.50 -17.66
N GLU A 371 -0.60 -9.93 -18.16
CA GLU A 371 -0.31 -11.34 -18.47
C GLU A 371 -0.45 -12.22 -17.22
N ALA A 372 0.06 -11.77 -16.06
CA ALA A 372 -0.09 -12.49 -14.82
C ALA A 372 -1.55 -12.65 -14.37
N ARG A 373 -2.37 -11.61 -14.54
CA ARG A 373 -3.81 -11.67 -14.24
C ARG A 373 -4.56 -12.60 -15.19
N GLU A 374 -4.21 -12.56 -16.48
CA GLU A 374 -4.79 -13.45 -17.50
C GLU A 374 -4.41 -14.89 -17.23
N PHE A 375 -3.14 -15.19 -16.93
CA PHE A 375 -2.66 -16.51 -16.54
C PHE A 375 -3.48 -17.10 -15.39
N ILE A 376 -3.64 -16.36 -14.27
CA ILE A 376 -4.43 -16.84 -13.13
C ILE A 376 -5.88 -17.11 -13.52
N LYS A 377 -6.47 -16.23 -14.32
CA LYS A 377 -7.85 -16.37 -14.78
C LYS A 377 -8.04 -17.61 -15.68
N GLU A 378 -7.09 -17.91 -16.55
CA GLU A 378 -7.19 -19.03 -17.49
C GLU A 378 -6.96 -20.39 -16.84
N HIS A 379 -6.05 -20.45 -15.86
CA HIS A 379 -5.63 -21.74 -15.29
C HIS A 379 -6.34 -22.10 -13.99
N TYR A 380 -7.01 -21.14 -13.30
CA TYR A 380 -7.61 -21.35 -11.99
C TYR A 380 -9.10 -20.94 -11.91
N THR A 381 -9.79 -20.72 -13.05
CA THR A 381 -11.24 -20.37 -13.06
C THR A 381 -12.14 -21.46 -13.63
#